data_962e13141e1b3327711ec9d2d20cb93f
#
_entry.id   962e13141e1b3327711ec9d2d20cb93f
#
_cell.length_a   1.000
_cell.length_b   1.000
_cell.length_c   1.000
_cell.angle_alpha   90.00
_cell.angle_beta   90.00
_cell.angle_gamma   90.00
#
_symmetry.space_group_name_H-M   'P 1'
#
loop_
_entity.id
_entity.type
_entity.pdbx_description
1 polymer ?
#
loop_
_entity_poly.entity_id
_entity_poly.type
_entity_poly.pdbx_seq_one_letter_code
_entity_poly.pdbx_strand_id
1 'polypeptide(L)'
;MRLFGGLKHKIHSVGSLILATLLTSIFCDATMCDQFLGIGVPAPIYADKYDELGLGRNMLSRTLEDAGTLWAVMFPWTGCGAYQQGVLGMSSFVFFPYAFVNLLNPIYAYVTAMLGRNIFWADGSYTNLFGKTKAGKPAGAPEEAHAKAVANLEARRAAGKAPKINA
;
A
#
# COMPACT_ATOMS: atom_id res chain seq x y z
N MET A 1 2.99 0.43 20.11
CA MET A 1 1.63 0.36 19.51
C MET A 1 0.77 1.61 19.69
N ARG A 2 1.01 2.49 20.66
CA ARG A 2 0.21 3.73 20.85
C ARG A 2 0.44 4.81 19.78
N LEU A 3 1.64 4.90 19.19
CA LEU A 3 2.00 5.91 18.16
C LEU A 3 1.14 5.79 16.88
N PHE A 4 0.86 4.58 16.43
CA PHE A 4 0.08 4.33 15.22
C PHE A 4 -1.44 4.37 15.44
N GLY A 5 -1.91 4.27 16.71
CA GLY A 5 -3.33 4.34 17.05
C GLY A 5 -3.96 5.70 16.77
N GLY A 6 -3.24 6.79 17.02
CA GLY A 6 -3.69 8.16 16.73
C GLY A 6 -3.77 8.48 15.23
N LEU A 7 -2.91 7.85 14.42
CA LEU A 7 -2.89 8.04 12.97
C LEU A 7 -4.12 7.40 12.31
N LYS A 8 -4.55 6.23 12.81
CA LYS A 8 -5.76 5.54 12.32
C LYS A 8 -7.03 6.38 12.40
N HIS A 9 -7.17 7.22 13.43
CA HIS A 9 -8.39 7.99 13.67
C HIS A 9 -8.58 9.17 12.68
N LYS A 10 -7.50 9.66 12.09
CA LYS A 10 -7.51 10.78 11.12
C LYS A 10 -7.67 10.34 9.65
N ILE A 11 -7.67 9.05 9.37
CA ILE A 11 -7.69 8.51 8.01
C ILE A 11 -9.14 8.32 7.57
N HIS A 12 -9.63 9.19 6.69
CA HIS A 12 -10.98 9.15 6.12
C HIS A 12 -11.01 8.99 4.60
N SER A 13 -9.85 9.04 3.94
CA SER A 13 -9.71 9.00 2.48
C SER A 13 -8.80 7.85 2.06
N VAL A 14 -9.06 7.28 0.88
CA VAL A 14 -8.21 6.24 0.28
C VAL A 14 -6.77 6.73 0.11
N GLY A 15 -6.57 7.96 -0.40
CA GLY A 15 -5.25 8.53 -0.58
C GLY A 15 -4.49 8.71 0.75
N SER A 16 -5.17 9.18 1.82
CA SER A 16 -4.52 9.34 3.12
C SER A 16 -4.16 8.00 3.77
N LEU A 17 -4.95 6.95 3.53
CA LEU A 17 -4.65 5.60 4.00
C LEU A 17 -3.40 5.05 3.28
N ILE A 18 -3.35 5.17 1.97
CA ILE A 18 -2.22 4.70 1.17
C ILE A 18 -0.95 5.45 1.56
N LEU A 19 -1.00 6.77 1.69
CA LEU A 19 0.16 7.55 2.16
C LEU A 19 0.65 7.12 3.54
N ALA A 20 -0.27 6.93 4.49
CA ALA A 20 0.07 6.48 5.84
C ALA A 20 0.74 5.09 5.81
N THR A 21 0.22 4.17 4.98
CA THR A 21 0.79 2.83 4.82
C THR A 21 2.20 2.89 4.21
N LEU A 22 2.38 3.66 3.13
CA LEU A 22 3.69 3.84 2.48
C LEU A 22 4.74 4.41 3.45
N LEU A 23 4.41 5.51 4.14
CA LEU A 23 5.33 6.15 5.10
C LEU A 23 5.65 5.24 6.29
N THR A 24 4.66 4.49 6.79
CA THR A 24 4.91 3.55 7.90
C THR A 24 5.81 2.40 7.45
N SER A 25 5.61 1.88 6.24
CA SER A 25 6.44 0.81 5.70
C SER A 25 7.90 1.25 5.53
N ILE A 26 8.13 2.41 4.90
CA ILE A 26 9.48 3.00 4.76
C ILE A 26 10.12 3.25 6.14
N PHE A 27 9.35 3.76 7.10
CA PHE A 27 9.85 3.99 8.45
C PHE A 27 10.25 2.69 9.15
N CYS A 28 9.45 1.62 9.00
CA CYS A 28 9.77 0.31 9.53
C CYS A 28 11.04 -0.27 8.90
N ASP A 29 11.21 -0.17 7.57
CA ASP A 29 12.43 -0.60 6.89
C ASP A 29 13.67 0.13 7.44
N ALA A 30 13.58 1.45 7.58
CA ALA A 30 14.68 2.26 8.06
C ALA A 30 15.08 1.96 9.52
N THR A 31 14.10 1.63 10.37
CA THR A 31 14.33 1.45 11.82
C THR A 31 14.53 0.01 12.23
N MET A 32 13.86 -0.94 11.58
CA MET A 32 13.92 -2.36 11.94
C MET A 32 14.96 -3.14 11.13
N CYS A 33 15.58 -2.50 10.16
CA CYS A 33 16.68 -3.04 9.32
C CYS A 33 16.30 -4.32 8.55
N ASP A 34 15.00 -4.61 8.41
CA ASP A 34 14.49 -5.83 7.79
C ASP A 34 13.25 -5.54 6.95
N GLN A 35 13.31 -5.92 5.67
CA GLN A 35 12.22 -5.82 4.70
C GLN A 35 10.95 -6.55 5.14
N PHE A 36 11.09 -7.74 5.76
CA PHE A 36 9.93 -8.51 6.23
C PHE A 36 9.16 -7.77 7.33
N LEU A 37 9.87 -7.06 8.19
CA LEU A 37 9.25 -6.22 9.22
C LEU A 37 8.64 -4.95 8.63
N GLY A 38 9.25 -4.39 7.58
CA GLY A 38 8.71 -3.27 6.81
C GLY A 38 7.35 -3.55 6.18
N ILE A 39 7.07 -4.82 5.86
CA ILE A 39 5.79 -5.30 5.34
C ILE A 39 4.91 -5.85 6.47
N GLY A 40 5.47 -6.73 7.28
CA GLY A 40 4.72 -7.51 8.29
C GLY A 40 4.15 -6.69 9.44
N VAL A 41 4.79 -5.59 9.82
CA VAL A 41 4.31 -4.71 10.89
C VAL A 41 3.16 -3.80 10.43
N PRO A 42 3.24 -3.08 9.28
CA PRO A 42 2.13 -2.25 8.83
C PRO A 42 0.91 -3.05 8.36
N ALA A 43 1.09 -4.27 7.83
CA ALA A 43 0.01 -5.08 7.30
C ALA A 43 -1.16 -5.26 8.28
N PRO A 44 -0.99 -5.84 9.48
CA PRO A 44 -2.08 -6.00 10.44
C PRO A 44 -2.57 -4.66 11.01
N ILE A 45 -1.71 -3.63 11.03
CA ILE A 45 -2.09 -2.32 11.55
C ILE A 45 -3.15 -1.66 10.66
N TYR A 46 -2.99 -1.72 9.36
CA TYR A 46 -3.87 -1.03 8.41
C TYR A 46 -4.96 -1.92 7.82
N ALA A 47 -4.89 -3.24 7.96
CA ALA A 47 -5.82 -4.19 7.38
C ALA A 47 -7.30 -3.84 7.60
N ASP A 48 -7.69 -3.55 8.85
CA ASP A 48 -9.06 -3.18 9.19
C ASP A 48 -9.50 -1.88 8.51
N LYS A 49 -8.58 -0.92 8.31
CA LYS A 49 -8.89 0.34 7.64
C LYS A 49 -9.10 0.19 6.14
N TYR A 50 -8.37 -0.75 5.51
CA TYR A 50 -8.64 -1.11 4.12
C TYR A 50 -10.03 -1.73 3.98
N ASP A 51 -10.43 -2.63 4.90
CA ASP A 51 -11.77 -3.21 4.92
C ASP A 51 -12.86 -2.16 5.17
N GLU A 52 -12.65 -1.21 6.09
CA GLU A 52 -13.58 -0.11 6.36
C GLU A 52 -13.79 0.81 5.14
N LEU A 53 -12.75 0.99 4.32
CA LEU A 53 -12.84 1.77 3.09
C LEU A 53 -13.33 0.96 1.88
N GLY A 54 -13.62 -0.33 2.05
CA GLY A 54 -14.06 -1.23 0.98
C GLY A 54 -12.97 -1.55 -0.04
N LEU A 55 -11.70 -1.45 0.35
CA LEU A 55 -10.55 -1.80 -0.47
C LEU A 55 -10.22 -3.29 -0.35
N GLY A 56 -9.77 -3.88 -1.44
CA GLY A 56 -9.30 -5.26 -1.43
C GLY A 56 -7.98 -5.43 -0.66
N ARG A 57 -7.76 -6.60 -0.08
CA ARG A 57 -6.49 -6.94 0.59
C ARG A 57 -5.30 -6.95 -0.37
N ASN A 58 -5.54 -7.19 -1.65
CA ASN A 58 -4.55 -7.02 -2.73
C ASN A 58 -4.08 -5.57 -2.87
N MET A 59 -4.94 -4.57 -2.57
CA MET A 59 -4.52 -3.17 -2.54
C MET A 59 -3.55 -2.90 -1.39
N LEU A 60 -3.81 -3.48 -0.20
CA LEU A 60 -2.89 -3.40 0.93
C LEU A 60 -1.54 -4.05 0.60
N SER A 61 -1.56 -5.29 0.07
CA SER A 61 -0.34 -6.00 -0.34
C SER A 61 0.48 -5.18 -1.32
N ARG A 62 -0.16 -4.67 -2.37
CA ARG A 62 0.49 -3.81 -3.35
C ARG A 62 1.11 -2.56 -2.73
N THR A 63 0.38 -1.86 -1.86
CA THR A 63 0.90 -0.64 -1.23
C THR A 63 2.13 -0.93 -0.35
N LEU A 64 2.15 -2.08 0.32
CA LEU A 64 3.30 -2.52 1.11
C LEU A 64 4.51 -2.88 0.23
N GLU A 65 4.26 -3.51 -0.93
CA GLU A 65 5.30 -3.81 -1.92
C GLU A 65 5.89 -2.52 -2.53
N ASP A 66 5.04 -1.56 -2.85
CA ASP A 66 5.44 -0.29 -3.46
C ASP A 66 6.40 0.54 -2.57
N ALA A 67 6.39 0.32 -1.27
CA ALA A 67 7.26 0.98 -0.30
C ALA A 67 8.23 0.01 0.37
N GLY A 68 7.74 -0.98 1.11
CA GLY A 68 8.57 -1.85 1.94
C GLY A 68 9.59 -2.65 1.13
N THR A 69 9.15 -3.29 0.04
CA THR A 69 10.07 -4.09 -0.77
C THR A 69 11.07 -3.23 -1.54
N LEU A 70 10.61 -2.15 -2.16
CA LEU A 70 11.46 -1.34 -3.04
C LEU A 70 12.40 -0.42 -2.26
N TRP A 71 12.00 0.03 -1.08
CA TRP A 71 12.81 0.96 -0.28
C TRP A 71 13.80 0.28 0.64
N ALA A 72 13.57 -0.97 1.04
CA ALA A 72 14.50 -1.70 1.91
C ALA A 72 15.95 -1.72 1.39
N VAL A 73 16.13 -1.85 0.08
CA VAL A 73 17.47 -1.86 -0.56
C VAL A 73 18.19 -0.50 -0.51
N MET A 74 17.43 0.58 -0.31
CA MET A 74 17.96 1.94 -0.29
C MET A 74 18.71 2.25 1.01
N PHE A 75 18.41 1.55 2.09
CA PHE A 75 19.05 1.73 3.39
C PHE A 75 20.29 0.83 3.53
N PRO A 76 21.50 1.39 3.69
CA PRO A 76 22.74 0.61 3.71
C PRO A 76 22.85 -0.37 4.89
N TRP A 77 22.08 -0.16 5.94
CA TRP A 77 22.06 -0.98 7.16
C TRP A 77 21.00 -2.07 7.18
N THR A 78 20.12 -2.15 6.17
CA THR A 78 19.17 -3.26 6.03
C THR A 78 19.89 -4.48 5.44
N GLY A 79 19.32 -5.68 5.67
CA GLY A 79 19.85 -6.91 5.06
C GLY A 79 19.91 -6.82 3.53
N CYS A 80 18.85 -6.26 2.90
CA CYS A 80 18.79 -6.06 1.46
C CYS A 80 19.82 -5.04 0.96
N GLY A 81 19.98 -3.91 1.68
CA GLY A 81 20.95 -2.89 1.34
C GLY A 81 22.39 -3.39 1.50
N ALA A 82 22.69 -4.11 2.58
CA ALA A 82 24.00 -4.72 2.81
C ALA A 82 24.37 -5.74 1.72
N TYR A 83 23.40 -6.61 1.35
CA TYR A 83 23.60 -7.57 0.25
C TYR A 83 23.90 -6.85 -1.07
N GLN A 84 23.10 -5.84 -1.41
CA GLN A 84 23.29 -5.08 -2.66
C GLN A 84 24.63 -4.36 -2.71
N GLN A 85 25.08 -3.78 -1.59
CA GLN A 85 26.41 -3.17 -1.47
C GLN A 85 27.52 -4.20 -1.68
N GLY A 86 27.38 -5.40 -1.13
CA GLY A 86 28.35 -6.49 -1.32
C GLY A 86 28.45 -6.93 -2.77
N VAL A 87 27.33 -7.01 -3.50
CA VAL A 87 27.29 -7.43 -4.90
C VAL A 87 27.83 -6.33 -5.83
N LEU A 88 27.44 -5.09 -5.60
CA LEU A 88 27.83 -3.95 -6.47
C LEU A 88 29.21 -3.37 -6.13
N GLY A 89 29.76 -3.71 -4.96
CA GLY A 89 31.03 -3.14 -4.48
C GLY A 89 30.95 -1.65 -4.18
N MET A 90 29.76 -1.09 -3.98
CA MET A 90 29.55 0.33 -3.70
C MET A 90 28.43 0.55 -2.66
N SER A 91 28.49 1.67 -1.94
CA SER A 91 27.48 2.03 -0.95
C SER A 91 26.11 2.31 -1.59
N SER A 92 25.03 1.99 -0.87
CA SER A 92 23.65 2.35 -1.28
C SER A 92 23.51 3.83 -1.60
N PHE A 93 24.19 4.72 -0.91
CA PHE A 93 24.15 6.16 -1.19
C PHE A 93 24.69 6.55 -2.56
N VAL A 94 25.57 5.73 -3.14
CA VAL A 94 26.13 6.00 -4.47
C VAL A 94 25.14 5.64 -5.57
N PHE A 95 24.43 4.52 -5.46
CA PHE A 95 23.43 4.13 -6.46
C PHE A 95 22.05 4.74 -6.22
N PHE A 96 21.78 5.29 -5.02
CA PHE A 96 20.52 5.90 -4.65
C PHE A 96 19.95 6.85 -5.72
N PRO A 97 20.72 7.83 -6.27
CA PRO A 97 20.22 8.74 -7.29
C PRO A 97 19.81 8.07 -8.60
N TYR A 98 20.36 6.87 -8.87
CA TYR A 98 20.08 6.12 -10.10
C TYR A 98 18.96 5.10 -9.96
N ALA A 99 18.49 4.86 -8.73
CA ALA A 99 17.39 3.93 -8.43
C ALA A 99 16.02 4.58 -8.66
N PHE A 100 15.76 5.08 -9.89
CA PHE A 100 14.55 5.83 -10.23
C PHE A 100 13.26 5.08 -9.94
N VAL A 101 13.22 3.77 -10.16
CA VAL A 101 12.03 2.94 -9.89
C VAL A 101 11.71 2.95 -8.40
N ASN A 102 12.71 2.74 -7.56
CA ASN A 102 12.53 2.71 -6.11
C ASN A 102 12.05 4.06 -5.55
N LEU A 103 12.58 5.16 -6.09
CA LEU A 103 12.23 6.52 -5.66
C LEU A 103 10.84 6.95 -6.17
N LEU A 104 10.53 6.67 -7.44
CA LEU A 104 9.32 7.15 -8.08
C LEU A 104 8.09 6.29 -7.76
N ASN A 105 8.28 5.00 -7.44
CA ASN A 105 7.16 4.08 -7.27
C ASN A 105 6.22 4.46 -6.11
N PRO A 106 6.67 4.80 -4.89
CA PRO A 106 5.77 5.26 -3.83
C PRO A 106 5.06 6.56 -4.18
N ILE A 107 5.73 7.46 -4.89
CA ILE A 107 5.16 8.72 -5.37
C ILE A 107 4.05 8.42 -6.39
N TYR A 108 4.32 7.54 -7.35
CA TYR A 108 3.36 7.09 -8.34
C TYR A 108 2.14 6.40 -7.68
N ALA A 109 2.37 5.51 -6.72
CA ALA A 109 1.32 4.84 -5.97
C ALA A 109 0.42 5.85 -5.24
N TYR A 110 1.01 6.84 -4.58
CA TYR A 110 0.28 7.89 -3.89
C TYR A 110 -0.51 8.79 -4.85
N VAL A 111 0.11 9.29 -5.92
CA VAL A 111 -0.53 10.18 -6.90
C VAL A 111 -1.71 9.47 -7.58
N THR A 112 -1.53 8.22 -8.01
CA THR A 112 -2.61 7.45 -8.64
C THR A 112 -3.77 7.19 -7.68
N ALA A 113 -3.48 6.95 -6.41
CA ALA A 113 -4.49 6.80 -5.37
C ALA A 113 -5.27 8.10 -5.10
N MET A 114 -4.59 9.25 -5.07
CA MET A 114 -5.22 10.56 -4.94
C MET A 114 -6.14 10.88 -6.11
N LEU A 115 -5.76 10.46 -7.32
CA LEU A 115 -6.58 10.59 -8.52
C LEU A 115 -7.74 9.58 -8.59
N GLY A 116 -7.88 8.68 -7.61
CA GLY A 116 -8.88 7.61 -7.60
C GLY A 116 -8.64 6.55 -8.68
N ARG A 117 -7.38 6.41 -9.13
CA ARG A 117 -6.96 5.50 -10.19
C ARG A 117 -6.14 4.33 -9.63
N ASN A 118 -6.13 3.23 -10.38
CA ASN A 118 -5.33 2.04 -10.02
C ASN A 118 -5.65 1.50 -8.62
N ILE A 119 -6.95 1.49 -8.26
CA ILE A 119 -7.47 1.04 -6.97
C ILE A 119 -8.11 -0.32 -7.15
N PHE A 120 -7.80 -1.26 -6.25
CA PHE A 120 -8.43 -2.57 -6.15
C PHE A 120 -9.47 -2.57 -5.03
N TRP A 121 -10.71 -2.88 -5.39
CA TRP A 121 -11.85 -2.90 -4.48
C TRP A 121 -12.10 -4.30 -3.92
N ALA A 122 -12.80 -4.37 -2.80
CA ALA A 122 -13.05 -5.63 -2.09
C ALA A 122 -13.88 -6.64 -2.90
N ASP A 123 -14.75 -6.19 -3.80
CA ASP A 123 -15.55 -7.03 -4.70
C ASP A 123 -14.76 -7.59 -5.90
N GLY A 124 -13.46 -7.38 -5.94
CA GLY A 124 -12.59 -7.77 -7.03
C GLY A 124 -12.59 -6.81 -8.21
N SER A 125 -13.43 -5.78 -8.22
CA SER A 125 -13.35 -4.74 -9.23
C SER A 125 -12.08 -3.91 -9.08
N TYR A 126 -11.55 -3.41 -10.18
CA TYR A 126 -10.38 -2.54 -10.16
C TYR A 126 -10.59 -1.32 -11.06
N THR A 127 -10.12 -0.18 -10.59
CA THR A 127 -10.14 1.06 -11.36
C THR A 127 -8.83 1.19 -12.12
N ASN A 128 -8.89 1.22 -13.44
CA ASN A 128 -7.70 1.37 -14.30
C ASN A 128 -7.05 2.75 -14.15
N LEU A 129 -5.82 2.88 -14.65
CA LEU A 129 -5.11 4.15 -14.76
C LEU A 129 -5.92 5.23 -15.51
N PHE A 130 -6.80 4.84 -16.43
CA PHE A 130 -7.69 5.73 -17.19
C PHE A 130 -9.01 6.06 -16.47
N GLY A 131 -9.19 5.62 -15.20
CA GLY A 131 -10.40 5.89 -14.41
C GLY A 131 -11.60 4.99 -14.73
N LYS A 132 -11.45 4.00 -15.61
CA LYS A 132 -12.50 3.00 -15.90
C LYS A 132 -12.45 1.88 -14.87
N THR A 133 -13.60 1.57 -14.26
CA THR A 133 -13.73 0.45 -13.32
C THR A 133 -14.15 -0.80 -14.06
N LYS A 134 -13.37 -1.87 -13.95
CA LYS A 134 -13.63 -3.18 -14.54
C LYS A 134 -13.91 -4.20 -13.45
N ALA A 135 -14.76 -5.17 -13.72
CA ALA A 135 -14.93 -6.34 -12.88
C ALA A 135 -13.68 -7.22 -12.94
N GLY A 136 -13.29 -7.78 -11.81
CA GLY A 136 -12.17 -8.70 -11.68
C GLY A 136 -12.48 -9.79 -10.65
N LYS A 137 -11.51 -10.61 -10.30
CA LYS A 137 -11.67 -11.63 -9.26
C LYS A 137 -11.36 -11.02 -7.90
N PRO A 138 -12.16 -11.31 -6.85
CA PRO A 138 -11.86 -10.88 -5.50
C PRO A 138 -10.53 -11.48 -5.03
N ALA A 139 -9.77 -10.71 -4.28
CA ALA A 139 -8.54 -11.21 -3.66
C ALA A 139 -8.87 -12.17 -2.53
N GLY A 140 -8.03 -13.21 -2.35
CA GLY A 140 -8.15 -14.11 -1.21
C GLY A 140 -7.98 -13.36 0.10
N ALA A 141 -9.08 -13.19 0.82
CA ALA A 141 -9.12 -12.64 2.17
C ALA A 141 -9.88 -13.62 3.07
N PRO A 142 -9.71 -13.58 4.39
CA PRO A 142 -10.58 -14.30 5.31
C PRO A 142 -12.04 -13.95 5.01
N GLU A 143 -12.92 -14.94 4.95
CA GLU A 143 -14.31 -14.80 4.48
C GLU A 143 -15.08 -13.71 5.23
N GLU A 144 -14.91 -13.63 6.54
CA GLU A 144 -15.53 -12.59 7.38
C GLU A 144 -15.03 -11.17 7.05
N ALA A 145 -13.71 -11.01 6.86
CA ALA A 145 -13.12 -9.72 6.49
C ALA A 145 -13.55 -9.29 5.08
N HIS A 146 -13.64 -10.26 4.16
CA HIS A 146 -14.11 -10.01 2.80
C HIS A 146 -15.57 -9.56 2.77
N ALA A 147 -16.47 -10.26 3.47
CA ALA A 147 -17.88 -9.90 3.57
C ALA A 147 -18.08 -8.49 4.15
N LYS A 148 -17.34 -8.17 5.21
CA LYS A 148 -17.35 -6.83 5.83
C LYS A 148 -16.87 -5.74 4.86
N ALA A 149 -15.78 -5.99 4.14
CA ALA A 149 -15.22 -5.04 3.19
C ALA A 149 -16.16 -4.80 1.99
N VAL A 150 -16.81 -5.84 1.48
CA VAL A 150 -17.81 -5.73 0.40
C VAL A 150 -19.02 -4.92 0.87
N ALA A 151 -19.57 -5.19 2.06
CA ALA A 151 -20.68 -4.43 2.62
C ALA A 151 -20.33 -2.94 2.78
N ASN A 152 -19.14 -2.63 3.27
CA ASN A 152 -18.64 -1.26 3.37
C ASN A 152 -18.49 -0.59 1.99
N LEU A 153 -18.02 -1.33 0.98
CA LEU A 153 -17.90 -0.84 -0.39
C LEU A 153 -19.27 -0.48 -0.98
N GLU A 154 -20.29 -1.34 -0.80
CA GLU A 154 -21.65 -1.09 -1.28
C GLU A 154 -22.24 0.15 -0.61
N ALA A 155 -22.07 0.31 0.70
CA ALA A 155 -22.50 1.50 1.42
C ALA A 155 -21.80 2.76 0.89
N ARG A 156 -20.52 2.70 0.56
CA ARG A 156 -19.77 3.83 -0.03
C ARG A 156 -20.20 4.14 -1.46
N ARG A 157 -20.55 3.13 -2.27
CA ARG A 157 -21.13 3.33 -3.60
C ARG A 157 -22.50 3.98 -3.54
N ALA A 158 -23.33 3.56 -2.60
CA ALA A 158 -24.64 4.20 -2.35
C ALA A 158 -24.48 5.67 -1.92
N ALA A 159 -23.44 5.99 -1.14
CA ALA A 159 -23.10 7.35 -0.73
C ALA A 159 -22.34 8.19 -1.79
N GLY A 160 -22.10 7.65 -2.99
CA GLY A 160 -21.38 8.32 -4.07
C GLY A 160 -19.87 8.52 -3.81
N LYS A 161 -19.29 7.84 -2.81
CA LYS A 161 -17.88 7.95 -2.41
C LYS A 161 -16.97 6.88 -3.03
N ALA A 162 -17.53 5.96 -3.82
CA ALA A 162 -16.77 4.95 -4.56
C ALA A 162 -17.35 4.83 -5.98
N PRO A 163 -16.51 4.49 -7.00
CA PRO A 163 -16.97 4.41 -8.38
C PRO A 163 -17.93 3.24 -8.57
N LYS A 164 -18.92 3.43 -9.45
CA LYS A 164 -19.80 2.36 -9.92
C LYS A 164 -19.07 1.53 -10.97
N ILE A 165 -19.39 0.25 -11.05
CA ILE A 165 -18.85 -0.62 -12.10
C ILE A 165 -19.49 -0.16 -13.42
N ASN A 166 -18.65 0.24 -14.38
CA ASN A 166 -19.11 0.46 -15.74
C ASN A 166 -19.24 -0.91 -16.41
N ALA A 167 -20.46 -1.30 -16.72
CA ALA A 167 -20.77 -2.53 -17.46
C ALA A 167 -20.18 -2.48 -18.88
#